data_6946faebe94b37fa3dc45ce10e69f284
#
_entry.id   6946faebe94b37fa3dc45ce10e69f284
#
_cell.length_a   1.000
_cell.length_b   1.000
_cell.length_c   1.000
_cell.angle_alpha   90.00
_cell.angle_beta   90.00
_cell.angle_gamma   90.00
#
_symmetry.space_group_name_H-M   'P 1'
#
loop_
_entity.id
_entity.type
_entity.pdbx_description
1 polymer ?
#
loop_
_entity_poly.entity_id
_entity_poly.type
_entity_poly.pdbx_seq_one_letter_code
_entity_poly.pdbx_strand_id
1 'polypeptide(L)'
;MPHGGRTLTQASTALLRHDLGVGLLSALLIGLWEMSGLDMGVARSFGGLHGFALREAWWTSGLLHEGGRVAAGTLLGALAWDASRAKPDGPALRQRWCWLAATLACMLLVSAIKRHSPTSCPWDLAEFGGHAMRLSHWRFDLPDGGSGRCFPSGHASAAFAFFGVYFLWRGHRPVAARLWLIGTGVVGMLFGLAQVARGAHFPSHVFWSAWMCWMICAPLAVLWSAKTAREGSSFRRRPESSDCV
;
A
#
# COMPACT_ATOMS: atom_id res chain seq x y z
N MET A 1 31.07 30.44 -1.51
CA MET A 1 29.61 30.71 -1.36
C MET A 1 28.91 29.39 -0.95
N PRO A 2 28.33 29.25 0.26
CA PRO A 2 27.77 27.98 0.74
C PRO A 2 26.24 27.98 0.63
N HIS A 3 25.65 28.01 -0.57
CA HIS A 3 24.19 28.01 -0.75
C HIS A 3 23.58 26.65 -1.15
N GLY A 4 24.40 25.63 -1.50
CA GLY A 4 23.86 24.36 -2.00
C GLY A 4 23.39 23.36 -0.94
N GLY A 5 23.87 23.45 0.31
CA GLY A 5 23.56 22.46 1.35
C GLY A 5 22.20 22.64 2.03
N ARG A 6 21.70 23.88 2.10
CA ARG A 6 20.40 24.18 2.73
C ARG A 6 19.22 23.80 1.84
N THR A 7 19.36 23.93 0.52
CA THR A 7 18.25 23.68 -0.42
C THR A 7 17.87 22.20 -0.53
N LEU A 8 18.84 21.28 -0.51
CA LEU A 8 18.58 19.83 -0.58
C LEU A 8 17.93 19.29 0.70
N THR A 9 18.37 19.76 1.87
CA THR A 9 17.75 19.37 3.16
C THR A 9 16.33 19.93 3.31
N GLN A 10 16.07 21.13 2.83
CA GLN A 10 14.73 21.73 2.85
C GLN A 10 13.77 21.01 1.91
N ALA A 11 14.20 20.67 0.70
CA ALA A 11 13.39 19.93 -0.26
C ALA A 11 13.04 18.52 0.26
N SER A 12 14.00 17.82 0.87
CA SER A 12 13.76 16.51 1.48
C SER A 12 12.78 16.59 2.63
N THR A 13 12.87 17.63 3.47
CA THR A 13 11.95 17.84 4.60
C THR A 13 10.54 18.19 4.13
N ALA A 14 10.40 18.96 3.04
CA ALA A 14 9.10 19.31 2.47
C ALA A 14 8.39 18.08 1.89
N LEU A 15 9.11 17.24 1.12
CA LEU A 15 8.58 15.98 0.59
C LEU A 15 8.12 15.04 1.71
N LEU A 16 8.89 14.98 2.80
CA LEU A 16 8.55 14.21 3.98
C LEU A 16 7.23 14.65 4.61
N ARG A 17 7.12 15.95 4.88
CA ARG A 17 5.90 16.52 5.48
C ARG A 17 4.70 16.28 4.58
N HIS A 18 4.88 16.37 3.26
CA HIS A 18 3.83 16.05 2.29
C HIS A 18 3.40 14.58 2.38
N ASP A 19 4.35 13.62 2.34
CA ASP A 19 4.03 12.19 2.33
C ASP A 19 3.35 11.73 3.63
N LEU A 20 3.82 12.24 4.78
CA LEU A 20 3.17 11.99 6.08
C LEU A 20 1.82 12.72 6.19
N GLY A 21 1.72 13.94 5.67
CA GLY A 21 0.48 14.69 5.60
C GLY A 21 -0.60 13.97 4.79
N VAL A 22 -0.22 13.38 3.65
CA VAL A 22 -1.11 12.50 2.87
C VAL A 22 -1.57 11.30 3.72
N GLY A 23 -0.65 10.66 4.45
CA GLY A 23 -0.98 9.55 5.35
C GLY A 23 -1.95 9.95 6.46
N LEU A 24 -1.74 11.09 7.11
CA LEU A 24 -2.61 11.59 8.17
C LEU A 24 -3.99 11.99 7.64
N LEU A 25 -4.02 12.74 6.53
CA LEU A 25 -5.28 13.14 5.90
C LEU A 25 -6.10 11.94 5.44
N SER A 26 -5.45 10.96 4.81
CA SER A 26 -6.16 9.75 4.37
C SER A 26 -6.67 8.92 5.55
N ALA A 27 -5.93 8.81 6.67
CA ALA A 27 -6.44 8.17 7.88
C ALA A 27 -7.68 8.88 8.43
N LEU A 28 -7.67 10.21 8.49
CA LEU A 28 -8.84 11.01 8.90
C LEU A 28 -10.04 10.75 7.99
N LEU A 29 -9.83 10.79 6.66
CA LEU A 29 -10.91 10.55 5.69
C LEU A 29 -11.47 9.14 5.78
N ILE A 30 -10.62 8.12 6.00
CA ILE A 30 -11.08 6.73 6.22
C ILE A 30 -11.88 6.64 7.52
N GLY A 31 -11.43 7.27 8.60
CA GLY A 31 -12.18 7.31 9.85
C GLY A 31 -13.56 7.97 9.70
N LEU A 32 -13.65 9.09 8.98
CA LEU A 32 -14.92 9.74 8.66
C LEU A 32 -15.82 8.84 7.79
N TRP A 33 -15.24 8.12 6.82
CA TRP A 33 -15.95 7.12 6.03
C TRP A 33 -16.57 6.03 6.92
N GLU A 34 -15.81 5.47 7.85
CA GLU A 34 -16.31 4.43 8.77
C GLU A 34 -17.45 4.93 9.64
N MET A 35 -17.34 6.16 10.16
CA MET A 35 -18.37 6.78 10.99
C MET A 35 -19.64 7.10 10.21
N SER A 36 -19.57 7.30 8.90
CA SER A 36 -20.71 7.63 8.03
C SER A 36 -21.67 6.46 7.77
N GLY A 37 -21.23 5.21 8.03
CA GLY A 37 -22.00 4.01 7.69
C GLY A 37 -22.04 3.68 6.20
N LEU A 38 -21.31 4.40 5.35
CA LEU A 38 -21.26 4.21 3.89
C LEU A 38 -20.81 2.80 3.49
N ASP A 39 -20.02 2.12 4.29
CA ASP A 39 -19.63 0.71 4.03
C ASP A 39 -20.85 -0.19 3.80
N MET A 40 -21.85 -0.08 4.67
CA MET A 40 -23.09 -0.86 4.51
C MET A 40 -23.93 -0.36 3.36
N GLY A 41 -24.02 0.96 3.14
CA GLY A 41 -24.72 1.53 2.00
C GLY A 41 -24.19 1.00 0.69
N VAL A 42 -22.86 0.97 0.53
CA VAL A 42 -22.20 0.41 -0.66
C VAL A 42 -22.40 -1.11 -0.76
N ALA A 43 -22.30 -1.86 0.34
CA ALA A 43 -22.51 -3.31 0.32
C ALA A 43 -23.94 -3.67 -0.13
N ARG A 44 -24.95 -2.92 0.35
CA ARG A 44 -26.36 -3.07 -0.06
C ARG A 44 -26.61 -2.79 -1.54
N SER A 45 -25.77 -1.98 -2.19
CA SER A 45 -25.89 -1.74 -3.64
C SER A 45 -25.51 -2.96 -4.49
N PHE A 46 -24.76 -3.91 -3.91
CA PHE A 46 -24.29 -5.11 -4.60
C PHE A 46 -24.90 -6.41 -4.08
N GLY A 47 -25.43 -6.42 -2.85
CA GLY A 47 -25.94 -7.61 -2.18
C GLY A 47 -27.28 -7.39 -1.47
N GLY A 48 -27.97 -8.50 -1.16
CA GLY A 48 -29.22 -8.54 -0.41
C GLY A 48 -29.39 -9.89 0.30
N LEU A 49 -30.60 -10.22 0.76
CA LEU A 49 -30.90 -11.45 1.51
C LEU A 49 -30.47 -12.74 0.78
N HIS A 50 -30.35 -12.71 -0.54
CA HIS A 50 -29.91 -13.85 -1.37
C HIS A 50 -28.38 -13.81 -1.66
N GLY A 51 -27.63 -12.98 -0.95
CA GLY A 51 -26.18 -12.82 -1.12
C GLY A 51 -25.80 -11.79 -2.18
N PHE A 52 -24.64 -11.99 -2.79
CA PHE A 52 -24.04 -11.09 -3.78
C PHE A 52 -24.03 -11.74 -5.15
N ALA A 53 -24.73 -11.16 -6.11
CA ALA A 53 -24.87 -11.70 -7.47
C ALA A 53 -23.52 -11.85 -8.21
N LEU A 54 -22.54 -10.98 -7.89
CA LEU A 54 -21.22 -10.98 -8.51
C LEU A 54 -20.18 -11.84 -7.78
N ARG A 55 -20.59 -12.61 -6.76
CA ARG A 55 -19.69 -13.41 -5.92
C ARG A 55 -18.88 -14.39 -6.76
N GLU A 56 -19.55 -15.11 -7.67
CA GLU A 56 -18.95 -16.17 -8.50
C GLU A 56 -18.84 -15.77 -9.98
N ALA A 57 -19.07 -14.49 -10.32
CA ALA A 57 -18.93 -14.04 -11.70
C ALA A 57 -17.47 -14.22 -12.17
N TRP A 58 -17.27 -14.79 -13.37
CA TRP A 58 -15.96 -15.17 -13.90
C TRP A 58 -14.96 -14.03 -13.94
N TRP A 59 -15.40 -12.80 -14.22
CA TRP A 59 -14.54 -11.63 -14.29
C TRP A 59 -14.12 -11.11 -12.91
N THR A 60 -14.93 -11.29 -11.86
CA THR A 60 -14.57 -10.92 -10.49
C THR A 60 -13.76 -12.00 -9.81
N SER A 61 -14.14 -13.27 -9.96
CA SER A 61 -13.47 -14.41 -9.29
C SER A 61 -12.25 -14.92 -10.06
N GLY A 62 -12.34 -15.09 -11.36
CA GLY A 62 -11.25 -15.59 -12.19
C GLY A 62 -10.29 -14.47 -12.60
N LEU A 63 -10.77 -13.51 -13.40
CA LEU A 63 -9.89 -12.51 -14.00
C LEU A 63 -9.27 -11.56 -12.97
N LEU A 64 -10.11 -10.90 -12.15
CA LEU A 64 -9.60 -9.89 -11.22
C LEU A 64 -8.99 -10.49 -9.94
N HIS A 65 -9.52 -11.61 -9.46
CA HIS A 65 -9.01 -12.25 -8.26
C HIS A 65 -7.76 -13.11 -8.55
N GLU A 66 -7.87 -14.14 -9.38
CA GLU A 66 -6.73 -15.03 -9.67
C GLU A 66 -5.72 -14.38 -10.61
N GLY A 67 -6.18 -13.73 -11.68
CA GLY A 67 -5.32 -13.00 -12.62
C GLY A 67 -4.55 -11.86 -11.93
N GLY A 68 -5.19 -11.16 -10.99
CA GLY A 68 -4.54 -10.12 -10.19
C GLY A 68 -3.40 -10.65 -9.32
N ARG A 69 -3.56 -11.85 -8.74
CA ARG A 69 -2.50 -12.52 -7.96
C ARG A 69 -1.31 -12.90 -8.83
N VAL A 70 -1.57 -13.46 -10.02
CA VAL A 70 -0.53 -13.81 -10.99
C VAL A 70 0.21 -12.56 -11.44
N ALA A 71 -0.51 -11.49 -11.79
CA ALA A 71 0.09 -10.22 -12.20
C ALA A 71 0.98 -9.62 -11.10
N ALA A 72 0.52 -9.62 -9.84
CA ALA A 72 1.30 -9.16 -8.69
C ALA A 72 2.57 -9.99 -8.49
N GLY A 73 2.48 -11.33 -8.59
CA GLY A 73 3.63 -12.23 -8.50
C GLY A 73 4.65 -11.99 -9.62
N THR A 74 4.17 -11.82 -10.87
CA THR A 74 5.01 -11.51 -12.03
C THR A 74 5.74 -10.17 -11.85
N LEU A 75 5.01 -9.15 -11.40
CA LEU A 75 5.60 -7.83 -11.15
C LEU A 75 6.63 -7.87 -10.01
N LEU A 76 6.36 -8.62 -8.94
CA LEU A 76 7.32 -8.83 -7.85
C LEU A 76 8.59 -9.51 -8.35
N GLY A 77 8.46 -10.54 -9.20
CA GLY A 77 9.57 -11.20 -9.87
C GLY A 77 10.37 -10.24 -10.76
N ALA A 78 9.68 -9.36 -11.51
CA ALA A 78 10.33 -8.34 -12.34
C ALA A 78 11.11 -7.32 -11.47
N LEU A 79 10.57 -6.90 -10.33
CA LEU A 79 11.27 -6.02 -9.39
C LEU A 79 12.49 -6.71 -8.75
N ALA A 80 12.38 -7.99 -8.40
CA ALA A 80 13.50 -8.78 -7.88
C ALA A 80 14.61 -8.92 -8.94
N TRP A 81 14.25 -9.18 -10.17
CA TRP A 81 15.16 -9.22 -11.31
C TRP A 81 15.84 -7.87 -11.55
N ASP A 82 15.08 -6.75 -11.52
CA ASP A 82 15.66 -5.40 -11.61
C ASP A 82 16.60 -5.09 -10.44
N ALA A 83 16.24 -5.52 -9.23
CA ALA A 83 17.06 -5.34 -8.03
C ALA A 83 18.33 -6.20 -8.03
N SER A 84 18.40 -7.29 -8.81
CA SER A 84 19.60 -8.12 -8.94
C SER A 84 20.62 -7.59 -9.96
N ARG A 85 20.26 -6.57 -10.76
CA ARG A 85 21.09 -6.05 -11.85
C ARG A 85 21.67 -4.68 -11.53
N ALA A 86 23.00 -4.55 -11.61
CA ALA A 86 23.64 -3.25 -11.59
C ALA A 86 23.30 -2.48 -12.86
N LYS A 87 22.84 -1.25 -12.72
CA LYS A 87 22.56 -0.33 -13.83
C LYS A 87 23.30 0.98 -13.56
N PRO A 88 24.00 1.54 -14.55
CA PRO A 88 24.75 2.78 -14.40
C PRO A 88 23.82 3.96 -14.05
N ASP A 89 22.62 3.96 -14.63
CA ASP A 89 21.65 5.04 -14.46
C ASP A 89 20.48 4.62 -13.55
N GLY A 90 20.15 5.48 -12.58
CA GLY A 90 18.98 5.31 -11.72
C GLY A 90 19.32 4.96 -10.27
N PRO A 91 18.36 4.40 -9.51
CA PRO A 91 18.54 4.08 -8.10
C PRO A 91 19.64 3.04 -7.87
N ALA A 92 20.42 3.24 -6.80
CA ALA A 92 21.47 2.31 -6.39
C ALA A 92 20.88 0.91 -6.09
N LEU A 93 21.69 -0.14 -6.32
CA LEU A 93 21.31 -1.54 -6.07
C LEU A 93 20.72 -1.75 -4.68
N ARG A 94 21.36 -1.20 -3.65
CA ARG A 94 20.90 -1.25 -2.25
C ARG A 94 19.50 -0.61 -2.09
N GLN A 95 19.24 0.46 -2.80
CA GLN A 95 17.93 1.14 -2.76
C GLN A 95 16.85 0.27 -3.39
N ARG A 96 17.13 -0.41 -4.50
CA ARG A 96 16.20 -1.34 -5.15
C ARG A 96 15.83 -2.50 -4.24
N TRP A 97 16.81 -3.12 -3.57
CA TRP A 97 16.57 -4.19 -2.58
C TRP A 97 15.76 -3.70 -1.39
N CYS A 98 16.02 -2.48 -0.91
CA CYS A 98 15.24 -1.89 0.19
C CYS A 98 13.77 -1.71 -0.19
N TRP A 99 13.48 -1.23 -1.39
CA TRP A 99 12.09 -1.05 -1.85
C TRP A 99 11.40 -2.35 -2.20
N LEU A 100 12.12 -3.36 -2.69
CA LEU A 100 11.60 -4.71 -2.83
C LEU A 100 11.21 -5.30 -1.46
N ALA A 101 12.07 -5.13 -0.46
CA ALA A 101 11.77 -5.56 0.91
C ALA A 101 10.55 -4.81 1.50
N ALA A 102 10.41 -3.51 1.22
CA ALA A 102 9.24 -2.74 1.61
C ALA A 102 7.95 -3.25 0.96
N THR A 103 8.00 -3.59 -0.34
CA THR A 103 6.87 -4.21 -1.06
C THR A 103 6.45 -5.54 -0.40
N LEU A 104 7.43 -6.39 -0.09
CA LEU A 104 7.17 -7.65 0.63
C LEU A 104 6.61 -7.39 2.04
N ALA A 105 7.15 -6.41 2.77
CA ALA A 105 6.66 -6.03 4.08
C ALA A 105 5.20 -5.57 4.06
N CYS A 106 4.78 -4.81 3.04
CA CYS A 106 3.38 -4.43 2.84
C CYS A 106 2.48 -5.66 2.70
N MET A 107 2.85 -6.61 1.83
CA MET A 107 2.08 -7.84 1.60
C MET A 107 2.01 -8.71 2.85
N LEU A 108 3.13 -8.86 3.56
CA LEU A 108 3.21 -9.67 4.78
C LEU A 108 2.44 -9.05 5.93
N LEU A 109 2.52 -7.74 6.14
CA LEU A 109 1.78 -7.05 7.20
C LEU A 109 0.28 -7.18 7.01
N VAL A 110 -0.22 -6.87 5.80
CA VAL A 110 -1.66 -7.00 5.49
C VAL A 110 -2.11 -8.46 5.67
N SER A 111 -1.31 -9.43 5.21
CA SER A 111 -1.62 -10.85 5.37
C SER A 111 -1.59 -11.30 6.83
N ALA A 112 -0.69 -10.76 7.65
CA ALA A 112 -0.61 -11.05 9.08
C ALA A 112 -1.84 -10.51 9.83
N ILE A 113 -2.18 -9.23 9.64
CA ILE A 113 -3.36 -8.62 10.26
C ILE A 113 -4.62 -9.39 9.84
N LYS A 114 -4.76 -9.67 8.54
CA LYS A 114 -5.91 -10.43 8.01
C LYS A 114 -6.07 -11.80 8.67
N ARG A 115 -4.99 -12.53 8.91
CA ARG A 115 -5.04 -13.86 9.55
C ARG A 115 -5.60 -13.82 10.97
N HIS A 116 -5.38 -12.72 11.70
CA HIS A 116 -5.80 -12.56 13.08
C HIS A 116 -7.11 -11.75 13.22
N SER A 117 -7.64 -11.22 12.11
CA SER A 117 -8.88 -10.46 12.13
C SER A 117 -10.09 -11.37 12.39
N PRO A 118 -10.89 -11.14 13.45
CA PRO A 118 -12.12 -11.87 13.69
C PRO A 118 -13.28 -11.38 12.82
N THR A 119 -13.10 -10.28 12.06
CA THR A 119 -14.13 -9.66 11.24
C THR A 119 -14.45 -10.54 10.03
N SER A 120 -15.73 -10.87 9.85
CA SER A 120 -16.26 -11.60 8.70
C SER A 120 -16.55 -10.69 7.52
N CYS A 121 -16.60 -11.29 6.34
CA CYS A 121 -16.86 -10.54 5.10
C CYS A 121 -18.36 -10.18 4.98
N PRO A 122 -18.71 -9.15 4.18
CA PRO A 122 -20.12 -8.78 3.96
C PRO A 122 -21.02 -9.97 3.61
N TRP A 123 -20.57 -10.89 2.77
CA TRP A 123 -21.33 -12.07 2.37
C TRP A 123 -21.60 -13.08 3.50
N ASP A 124 -20.90 -12.98 4.64
CA ASP A 124 -21.11 -13.83 5.81
C ASP A 124 -22.12 -13.20 6.79
N LEU A 125 -22.47 -11.91 6.61
CA LEU A 125 -23.37 -11.20 7.50
C LEU A 125 -24.81 -11.67 7.35
N ALA A 126 -25.55 -11.72 8.45
CA ALA A 126 -26.97 -12.12 8.47
C ALA A 126 -27.84 -11.27 7.51
N GLU A 127 -27.51 -10.00 7.34
CA GLU A 127 -28.20 -9.09 6.40
C GLU A 127 -28.10 -9.55 4.93
N PHE A 128 -27.05 -10.29 4.58
CA PHE A 128 -26.81 -10.80 3.23
C PHE A 128 -26.95 -12.31 3.13
N GLY A 129 -27.72 -12.93 4.05
CA GLY A 129 -28.00 -14.37 4.03
C GLY A 129 -26.97 -15.24 4.74
N GLY A 130 -25.99 -14.67 5.41
CA GLY A 130 -25.04 -15.38 6.28
C GLY A 130 -25.51 -15.47 7.73
N HIS A 131 -24.57 -15.61 8.68
CA HIS A 131 -24.85 -15.76 10.11
C HIS A 131 -24.13 -14.76 10.99
N ALA A 132 -23.09 -14.09 10.46
CA ALA A 132 -22.27 -13.19 11.25
C ALA A 132 -23.00 -11.89 11.59
N MET A 133 -22.68 -11.35 12.76
CA MET A 133 -23.11 -10.01 13.16
C MET A 133 -22.14 -8.96 12.64
N ARG A 134 -22.66 -7.78 12.28
CA ARG A 134 -21.77 -6.67 11.94
C ARG A 134 -21.13 -6.10 13.20
N LEU A 135 -19.81 -6.28 13.31
CA LEU A 135 -18.97 -5.65 14.34
C LEU A 135 -17.93 -4.75 13.66
N SER A 136 -17.36 -3.82 14.45
CA SER A 136 -16.23 -3.02 13.97
C SER A 136 -15.01 -3.93 13.78
N HIS A 137 -14.31 -3.79 12.67
CA HIS A 137 -13.08 -4.55 12.38
C HIS A 137 -11.90 -4.21 13.30
N TRP A 138 -12.04 -3.20 14.16
CA TRP A 138 -11.10 -2.87 15.24
C TRP A 138 -11.32 -3.68 16.51
N ARG A 139 -12.41 -4.45 16.60
CA ARG A 139 -12.72 -5.33 17.73
C ARG A 139 -12.05 -6.69 17.54
N PHE A 140 -10.72 -6.73 17.73
CA PHE A 140 -9.95 -7.98 17.66
C PHE A 140 -10.21 -8.94 18.83
N ASP A 141 -10.86 -8.45 19.86
CA ASP A 141 -11.23 -9.18 21.09
C ASP A 141 -12.55 -9.95 20.97
N LEU A 142 -13.38 -9.67 19.96
CA LEU A 142 -14.72 -10.21 19.85
C LEU A 142 -14.98 -10.81 18.46
N PRO A 143 -15.19 -12.14 18.36
CA PRO A 143 -15.63 -12.76 17.12
C PRO A 143 -17.07 -12.38 16.80
N ASP A 144 -17.37 -12.16 15.53
CA ASP A 144 -18.68 -11.75 15.02
C ASP A 144 -19.61 -12.93 14.66
N GLY A 145 -19.18 -14.17 14.96
CA GLY A 145 -19.95 -15.39 14.69
C GLY A 145 -19.79 -15.96 13.28
N GLY A 146 -18.98 -15.35 12.44
CA GLY A 146 -18.70 -15.83 11.08
C GLY A 146 -17.30 -16.38 10.89
N SER A 147 -16.83 -16.40 9.62
CA SER A 147 -15.55 -17.00 9.24
C SER A 147 -14.32 -16.17 9.63
N GLY A 148 -14.52 -14.90 9.95
CA GLY A 148 -13.43 -13.93 10.20
C GLY A 148 -12.54 -13.71 8.98
N ARG A 149 -11.33 -13.18 9.22
CA ARG A 149 -10.26 -13.00 8.23
C ARG A 149 -10.65 -12.13 7.03
N CYS A 150 -11.48 -11.11 7.23
CA CYS A 150 -11.92 -10.23 6.17
C CYS A 150 -11.18 -8.87 6.16
N PHE A 151 -10.69 -8.40 7.29
CA PHE A 151 -9.96 -7.13 7.38
C PHE A 151 -8.45 -7.37 7.55
N PRO A 152 -7.61 -6.61 6.85
CA PRO A 152 -7.86 -5.73 5.71
C PRO A 152 -7.94 -6.48 4.37
N SER A 153 -8.11 -5.74 3.24
CA SER A 153 -8.23 -6.34 1.91
C SER A 153 -6.88 -6.82 1.35
N GLY A 154 -6.67 -8.14 1.33
CA GLY A 154 -5.46 -8.73 0.78
C GLY A 154 -5.31 -8.55 -0.74
N HIS A 155 -6.42 -8.55 -1.49
CA HIS A 155 -6.38 -8.37 -2.94
C HIS A 155 -6.01 -6.94 -3.35
N ALA A 156 -6.58 -5.95 -2.68
CA ALA A 156 -6.21 -4.57 -2.90
C ALA A 156 -4.75 -4.30 -2.53
N SER A 157 -4.26 -4.91 -1.45
CA SER A 157 -2.85 -4.78 -1.04
C SER A 157 -1.87 -5.42 -2.04
N ALA A 158 -2.28 -6.41 -2.84
CA ALA A 158 -1.45 -6.98 -3.90
C ALA A 158 -1.07 -5.94 -4.98
N ALA A 159 -1.89 -4.90 -5.16
CA ALA A 159 -1.51 -3.75 -5.99
C ALA A 159 -0.86 -2.64 -5.15
N PHE A 160 -1.46 -2.20 -4.04
CA PHE A 160 -0.96 -1.07 -3.25
C PHE A 160 0.44 -1.27 -2.66
N ALA A 161 0.88 -2.52 -2.45
CA ALA A 161 2.25 -2.83 -2.04
C ALA A 161 3.31 -2.26 -2.99
N PHE A 162 2.96 -2.03 -4.26
CA PHE A 162 3.85 -1.45 -5.26
C PHE A 162 3.96 0.09 -5.21
N PHE A 163 3.37 0.76 -4.24
CA PHE A 163 3.67 2.18 -3.97
C PHE A 163 5.18 2.42 -3.76
N GLY A 164 5.92 1.44 -3.28
CA GLY A 164 7.37 1.49 -3.15
C GLY A 164 8.10 1.89 -4.44
N VAL A 165 7.57 1.53 -5.61
CA VAL A 165 8.17 1.89 -6.91
C VAL A 165 8.12 3.41 -7.16
N TYR A 166 7.04 4.08 -6.75
CA TYR A 166 6.97 5.54 -6.79
C TYR A 166 8.10 6.18 -5.96
N PHE A 167 8.27 5.73 -4.72
CA PHE A 167 9.31 6.25 -3.83
C PHE A 167 10.72 5.95 -4.34
N LEU A 168 10.93 4.78 -4.97
CA LEU A 168 12.20 4.40 -5.58
C LEU A 168 12.59 5.35 -6.73
N TRP A 169 11.64 5.69 -7.60
CA TRP A 169 11.95 6.38 -8.84
C TRP A 169 11.69 7.88 -8.82
N ARG A 170 10.99 8.44 -7.82
CA ARG A 170 10.57 9.86 -7.81
C ARG A 170 11.74 10.85 -7.88
N GLY A 171 12.94 10.48 -7.39
CA GLY A 171 14.14 11.31 -7.46
C GLY A 171 14.91 11.20 -8.79
N HIS A 172 14.65 10.17 -9.59
CA HIS A 172 15.36 9.91 -10.85
C HIS A 172 14.47 10.16 -12.09
N ARG A 173 13.22 9.72 -12.02
CA ARG A 173 12.23 9.82 -13.12
C ARG A 173 10.86 10.25 -12.57
N PRO A 174 10.70 11.52 -12.20
CA PRO A 174 9.53 11.98 -11.43
C PRO A 174 8.19 11.82 -12.18
N VAL A 175 8.17 11.96 -13.49
CA VAL A 175 6.96 11.77 -14.31
C VAL A 175 6.56 10.29 -14.30
N ALA A 176 7.49 9.39 -14.62
CA ALA A 176 7.23 7.95 -14.63
C ALA A 176 6.82 7.45 -13.23
N ALA A 177 7.43 7.95 -12.17
CA ALA A 177 7.06 7.62 -10.79
C ALA A 177 5.62 8.04 -10.45
N ARG A 178 5.19 9.25 -10.89
CA ARG A 178 3.80 9.71 -10.69
C ARG A 178 2.80 8.87 -11.47
N LEU A 179 3.12 8.52 -12.72
CA LEU A 179 2.27 7.62 -13.52
C LEU A 179 2.17 6.24 -12.87
N TRP A 180 3.27 5.74 -12.31
CA TRP A 180 3.26 4.51 -11.54
C TRP A 180 2.36 4.59 -10.30
N LEU A 181 2.45 5.68 -9.52
CA LEU A 181 1.61 5.90 -8.36
C LEU A 181 0.12 5.91 -8.72
N ILE A 182 -0.24 6.64 -9.78
CA ILE A 182 -1.62 6.71 -10.29
C ILE A 182 -2.07 5.32 -10.75
N GLY A 183 -1.26 4.63 -11.58
CA GLY A 183 -1.57 3.28 -12.08
C GLY A 183 -1.77 2.28 -10.95
N THR A 184 -0.87 2.27 -9.96
CA THR A 184 -0.98 1.43 -8.75
C THR A 184 -2.26 1.75 -7.96
N GLY A 185 -2.57 3.04 -7.79
CA GLY A 185 -3.79 3.47 -7.13
C GLY A 185 -5.05 2.99 -7.86
N VAL A 186 -5.12 3.21 -9.17
CA VAL A 186 -6.24 2.78 -10.01
C VAL A 186 -6.43 1.26 -9.98
N VAL A 187 -5.36 0.49 -10.19
CA VAL A 187 -5.43 -0.99 -10.18
C VAL A 187 -5.83 -1.50 -8.80
N GLY A 188 -5.28 -0.94 -7.72
CA GLY A 188 -5.64 -1.33 -6.36
C GLY A 188 -7.10 -1.03 -6.03
N MET A 189 -7.63 0.10 -6.49
CA MET A 189 -9.05 0.44 -6.34
C MET A 189 -9.95 -0.47 -7.18
N LEU A 190 -9.57 -0.81 -8.41
CA LEU A 190 -10.32 -1.75 -9.26
C LEU A 190 -10.36 -3.15 -8.62
N PHE A 191 -9.25 -3.64 -8.12
CA PHE A 191 -9.22 -4.91 -7.38
C PHE A 191 -10.08 -4.84 -6.12
N GLY A 192 -9.98 -3.73 -5.38
CA GLY A 192 -10.81 -3.48 -4.20
C GLY A 192 -12.30 -3.47 -4.53
N LEU A 193 -12.71 -2.70 -5.54
CA LEU A 193 -14.10 -2.59 -5.97
C LEU A 193 -14.67 -3.94 -6.42
N ALA A 194 -13.91 -4.73 -7.17
CA ALA A 194 -14.31 -6.08 -7.53
C ALA A 194 -14.59 -6.96 -6.31
N GLN A 195 -13.77 -6.85 -5.26
CA GLN A 195 -14.00 -7.59 -4.01
C GLN A 195 -15.19 -7.03 -3.21
N VAL A 196 -15.44 -5.72 -3.26
CA VAL A 196 -16.64 -5.11 -2.66
C VAL A 196 -17.89 -5.60 -3.37
N ALA A 197 -17.91 -5.59 -4.70
CA ALA A 197 -19.04 -6.06 -5.50
C ALA A 197 -19.36 -7.54 -5.29
N ARG A 198 -18.35 -8.36 -4.93
CA ARG A 198 -18.52 -9.77 -4.56
C ARG A 198 -19.04 -9.97 -3.13
N GLY A 199 -19.05 -8.93 -2.30
CA GLY A 199 -19.30 -9.06 -0.86
C GLY A 199 -18.10 -9.60 -0.06
N ALA A 200 -16.92 -9.65 -0.67
CA ALA A 200 -15.70 -10.15 -0.02
C ALA A 200 -15.04 -9.13 0.89
N HIS A 201 -15.28 -7.84 0.69
CA HIS A 201 -14.72 -6.75 1.51
C HIS A 201 -15.67 -5.56 1.58
N PHE A 202 -15.54 -4.76 2.65
CA PHE A 202 -16.07 -3.40 2.69
C PHE A 202 -15.10 -2.42 2.00
N PRO A 203 -15.59 -1.26 1.50
CA PRO A 203 -14.72 -0.19 0.98
C PRO A 203 -13.64 0.24 1.97
N SER A 204 -13.97 0.40 3.27
CA SER A 204 -13.00 0.75 4.31
C SER A 204 -11.83 -0.24 4.39
N HIS A 205 -12.07 -1.55 4.20
CA HIS A 205 -11.01 -2.57 4.18
C HIS A 205 -10.00 -2.34 3.04
N VAL A 206 -10.48 -1.84 1.90
CA VAL A 206 -9.65 -1.48 0.74
C VAL A 206 -8.83 -0.23 1.04
N PHE A 207 -9.47 0.80 1.60
CA PHE A 207 -8.81 2.07 1.95
C PHE A 207 -7.73 1.87 3.01
N TRP A 208 -8.00 1.08 4.05
CA TRP A 208 -7.00 0.75 5.06
C TRP A 208 -5.82 -0.04 4.48
N SER A 209 -6.05 -0.91 3.49
CA SER A 209 -4.95 -1.61 2.81
C SER A 209 -4.05 -0.64 2.06
N ALA A 210 -4.62 0.35 1.37
CA ALA A 210 -3.86 1.40 0.70
C ALA A 210 -3.07 2.24 1.70
N TRP A 211 -3.72 2.65 2.80
CA TRP A 211 -3.09 3.43 3.87
C TRP A 211 -1.93 2.69 4.53
N MET A 212 -2.11 1.42 4.87
CA MET A 212 -1.04 0.60 5.46
C MET A 212 0.17 0.52 4.54
N CYS A 213 -0.03 0.26 3.25
CA CYS A 213 1.06 0.21 2.28
C CYS A 213 1.76 1.58 2.13
N TRP A 214 1.00 2.68 2.12
CA TRP A 214 1.55 4.02 2.09
C TRP A 214 2.38 4.32 3.34
N MET A 215 1.86 3.98 4.53
CA MET A 215 2.51 4.25 5.81
C MET A 215 3.73 3.38 6.10
N ILE A 216 3.95 2.31 5.35
CA ILE A 216 5.24 1.60 5.33
C ILE A 216 6.24 2.36 4.45
N CYS A 217 5.80 2.80 3.27
CA CYS A 217 6.68 3.40 2.28
C CYS A 217 7.11 4.84 2.65
N ALA A 218 6.19 5.68 3.14
CA ALA A 218 6.47 7.08 3.39
C ALA A 218 7.56 7.30 4.47
N PRO A 219 7.51 6.70 5.67
CA PRO A 219 8.58 6.82 6.65
C PRO A 219 9.92 6.25 6.16
N LEU A 220 9.89 5.14 5.41
CA LEU A 220 11.10 4.54 4.85
C LEU A 220 11.80 5.49 3.87
N ALA A 221 11.04 6.20 3.03
CA ALA A 221 11.58 7.21 2.12
C ALA A 221 12.28 8.36 2.87
N VAL A 222 11.75 8.73 4.04
CA VAL A 222 12.35 9.69 4.95
C VAL A 222 13.71 9.23 5.45
N LEU A 223 13.71 8.04 6.05
CA LEU A 223 14.92 7.46 6.63
C LEU A 223 16.01 7.30 5.57
N TRP A 224 15.63 6.92 4.36
CA TRP A 224 16.54 6.81 3.23
C TRP A 224 17.14 8.16 2.85
N SER A 225 16.31 9.20 2.70
CA SER A 225 16.76 10.54 2.34
C SER A 225 17.69 11.15 3.40
N ALA A 226 17.38 10.94 4.68
CA ALA A 226 18.21 11.40 5.78
C ALA A 226 19.59 10.71 5.80
N LYS A 227 19.63 9.41 5.49
CA LYS A 227 20.88 8.64 5.43
C LYS A 227 21.79 9.11 4.31
N THR A 228 21.26 9.25 3.08
CA THR A 228 22.04 9.71 1.93
C THR A 228 22.58 11.13 2.11
N ALA A 229 21.82 12.01 2.78
CA ALA A 229 22.29 13.34 3.12
C ALA A 229 23.48 13.32 4.10
N ARG A 230 23.47 12.42 5.09
CA ARG A 230 24.58 12.25 6.05
C ARG A 230 25.83 11.68 5.37
N GLU A 231 25.69 10.68 4.53
CA GLU A 231 26.80 10.07 3.78
C GLU A 231 27.48 11.09 2.85
N GLY A 232 26.70 11.92 2.16
CA GLY A 232 27.24 13.01 1.31
C GLY A 232 27.94 14.11 2.10
N SER A 233 27.52 14.41 3.33
CA SER A 233 28.18 15.41 4.18
C SER A 233 29.49 14.89 4.80
N SER A 234 29.59 13.62 5.11
CA SER A 234 30.80 13.00 5.64
C SER A 234 31.92 12.90 4.59
N PHE A 235 31.54 12.63 3.34
CA PHE A 235 32.49 12.60 2.23
C PHE A 235 33.13 13.99 1.95
N ARG A 236 32.34 15.07 2.06
CA ARG A 236 32.82 16.44 1.86
C ARG A 236 33.73 16.94 3.01
N ARG A 237 33.75 16.29 4.18
CA ARG A 237 34.56 16.67 5.34
C ARG A 237 35.91 15.93 5.42
N ARG A 238 36.19 14.99 4.50
CA ARG A 238 37.54 14.42 4.44
C ARG A 238 38.49 15.51 3.92
N PRO A 239 39.50 15.96 4.75
CA PRO A 239 40.51 16.87 4.25
C PRO A 239 41.26 16.17 3.11
N GLU A 240 41.48 16.87 2.01
CA GLU A 240 42.47 16.46 1.03
C GLU A 240 43.79 16.31 1.80
N SER A 241 44.26 15.07 1.89
CA SER A 241 45.63 14.84 2.40
C SER A 241 46.56 15.57 1.47
N SER A 242 47.12 16.67 1.98
CA SER A 242 48.22 17.40 1.36
C SER A 242 49.48 16.53 1.48
N ASP A 243 49.59 15.54 0.62
CA ASP A 243 50.84 14.84 0.36
C ASP A 243 51.37 15.28 -1.01
N CYS A 244 51.96 16.47 -1.02
CA CYS A 244 52.94 16.88 -1.99
C CYS A 244 54.23 17.21 -1.23
N VAL A 245 55.14 16.25 -1.10
CA VAL A 245 56.58 16.49 -0.93
C VAL A 245 57.28 15.60 -1.93
#